data_79f94d5f855092adb86e406e7d6e4e09
#
_entry.id   79f94d5f855092adb86e406e7d6e4e09
#
_cell.length_a   1.000
_cell.length_b   1.000
_cell.length_c   1.000
_cell.angle_alpha   90.00
_cell.angle_beta   90.00
_cell.angle_gamma   90.00
#
_symmetry.space_group_name_H-M   'P 1'
#
loop_
_entity.id
_entity.type
_entity.pdbx_description
1 polymer ?
#
loop_
_entity_poly.entity_id
_entity_poly.type
_entity_poly.pdbx_seq_one_letter_code
_entity_poly.pdbx_strand_id
1 'polypeptide(L)'
;MSALTIRKFYEEILQFVGKKVMIETSYDKNYSGTLSAIDEKLDIVLENLEGQGILRIIINGTFVKEIKLLEKPFDLKGLADRLSRVFPGLVKIRDDVHAIIVMDKIKVTEHGIEEGSGLAADRVKSIYEEFMREFKK
;
A
#
# COMPACT_ATOMS: atom_id res chain seq x y z
N MET A 1 23.41 -2.09 -10.82
CA MET A 1 22.43 -2.50 -9.80
C MET A 1 21.73 -3.77 -10.29
N SER A 2 21.55 -4.75 -9.44
CA SER A 2 20.90 -6.00 -9.83
C SER A 2 19.39 -5.83 -10.00
N ALA A 3 18.79 -6.68 -10.85
CA ALA A 3 17.34 -6.68 -11.04
C ALA A 3 16.59 -6.95 -9.72
N LEU A 4 17.16 -7.78 -8.83
CA LEU A 4 16.58 -8.08 -7.53
C LEU A 4 16.55 -6.83 -6.64
N THR A 5 17.60 -6.03 -6.65
CA THR A 5 17.68 -4.78 -5.87
C THR A 5 16.65 -3.76 -6.36
N ILE A 6 16.50 -3.62 -7.69
CA ILE A 6 15.51 -2.71 -8.28
C ILE A 6 14.09 -3.15 -7.90
N ARG A 7 13.81 -4.45 -7.99
CA ARG A 7 12.51 -5.00 -7.62
C ARG A 7 12.17 -4.72 -6.16
N LYS A 8 13.14 -4.89 -5.26
CA LYS A 8 12.95 -4.64 -3.84
C LYS A 8 12.63 -3.17 -3.57
N PHE A 9 13.29 -2.26 -4.29
CA PHE A 9 13.01 -0.83 -4.18
C PHE A 9 11.56 -0.52 -4.56
N TYR A 10 11.07 -1.09 -5.65
CA TYR A 10 9.68 -0.87 -6.08
C TYR A 10 8.68 -1.46 -5.09
N GLU A 11 8.98 -2.61 -4.51
CA GLU A 11 8.13 -3.20 -3.48
C GLU A 11 8.01 -2.27 -2.26
N GLU A 12 9.11 -1.63 -1.87
CA GLU A 12 9.08 -0.67 -0.77
C GLU A 12 8.24 0.56 -1.11
N ILE A 13 8.45 1.11 -2.30
CA ILE A 13 7.77 2.35 -2.68
C ILE A 13 6.26 2.14 -2.86
N LEU A 14 5.83 0.95 -3.26
CA LEU A 14 4.41 0.62 -3.38
C LEU A 14 3.69 0.70 -2.04
N GLN A 15 4.40 0.51 -0.93
CA GLN A 15 3.81 0.64 0.40
C GLN A 15 3.42 2.08 0.73
N PHE A 16 3.98 3.04 0.03
CA PHE A 16 3.68 4.46 0.23
C PHE A 16 2.43 4.90 -0.51
N VAL A 17 2.04 4.17 -1.56
CA VAL A 17 0.89 4.54 -2.39
C VAL A 17 -0.40 4.39 -1.60
N GLY A 18 -1.24 5.42 -1.66
CA GLY A 18 -2.48 5.50 -0.89
C GLY A 18 -2.30 5.97 0.55
N LYS A 19 -1.07 6.27 0.95
CA LYS A 19 -0.75 6.67 2.32
C LYS A 19 -0.38 8.15 2.40
N LYS A 20 -0.46 8.69 3.61
CA LYS A 20 -0.05 10.07 3.86
C LYS A 20 1.48 10.13 3.85
N VAL A 21 2.01 11.03 3.05
CA VAL A 21 3.45 11.24 2.91
C VAL A 21 3.80 12.72 3.01
N MET A 22 5.06 12.99 3.31
CA MET A 22 5.62 14.33 3.17
C MET A 22 6.69 14.27 2.07
N ILE A 23 6.60 15.18 1.13
CA ILE A 23 7.57 15.31 0.05
C ILE A 23 8.41 16.55 0.32
N GLU A 24 9.71 16.37 0.43
CA GLU A 24 10.66 17.45 0.55
C GLU A 24 11.29 17.69 -0.82
N THR A 25 11.22 18.93 -1.30
CA THR A 25 11.75 19.28 -2.61
C THR A 25 13.09 20.00 -2.51
N SER A 26 13.83 19.99 -3.62
CA SER A 26 15.12 20.68 -3.71
C SER A 26 15.00 22.20 -3.77
N TYR A 27 13.79 22.74 -3.93
CA TYR A 27 13.54 24.19 -3.96
C TYR A 27 12.90 24.70 -2.66
N ASP A 28 13.16 24.02 -1.56
CA ASP A 28 12.77 24.44 -0.20
C ASP A 28 11.26 24.52 0.05
N LYS A 29 10.48 23.76 -0.70
CA LYS A 29 9.05 23.60 -0.44
C LYS A 29 8.77 22.16 -0.03
N ASN A 30 7.92 22.01 0.97
CA ASN A 30 7.50 20.69 1.45
C ASN A 30 6.00 20.57 1.23
N TYR A 31 5.57 19.37 0.83
CA TYR A 31 4.16 19.09 0.60
C TYR A 31 3.76 17.86 1.37
N SER A 32 2.65 17.94 2.07
CA SER A 32 2.06 16.78 2.76
C SER A 32 0.72 16.44 2.13
N GLY A 33 0.50 15.19 1.86
CA GLY A 33 -0.74 14.74 1.24
C GLY A 33 -0.72 13.22 1.07
N THR A 34 -1.72 12.73 0.35
CA THR A 34 -1.81 11.31 0.02
C THR A 34 -1.07 11.04 -1.29
N LEU A 35 -0.16 10.08 -1.27
CA LEU A 35 0.55 9.67 -2.48
C LEU A 35 -0.40 8.85 -3.35
N SER A 36 -0.86 9.45 -4.44
CA SER A 36 -1.83 8.82 -5.31
C SER A 36 -1.17 7.99 -6.41
N ALA A 37 -0.02 8.44 -6.90
CA ALA A 37 0.72 7.73 -7.93
C ALA A 37 2.19 8.12 -7.87
N ILE A 38 3.04 7.20 -8.32
CA ILE A 38 4.47 7.44 -8.45
C ILE A 38 4.99 6.56 -9.58
N ASP A 39 5.87 7.10 -10.42
CA ASP A 39 6.46 6.35 -11.52
C ASP A 39 7.92 5.99 -11.23
N GLU A 40 8.56 5.34 -12.20
CA GLU A 40 9.94 4.89 -12.06
C GLU A 40 10.96 6.02 -12.01
N LYS A 41 10.59 7.23 -12.45
CA LYS A 41 11.42 8.43 -12.36
C LYS A 41 11.15 9.22 -11.08
N LEU A 42 10.31 8.67 -10.21
CA LEU A 42 9.88 9.29 -8.96
C LEU A 42 9.06 10.57 -9.18
N ASP A 43 8.41 10.71 -10.34
CA ASP A 43 7.39 11.71 -10.54
C ASP A 43 6.20 11.32 -9.68
N ILE A 44 5.64 12.28 -8.96
CA ILE A 44 4.68 12.02 -7.88
C ILE A 44 3.39 12.80 -8.11
N VAL A 45 2.26 12.14 -7.83
CA VAL A 45 0.96 12.80 -7.74
C VAL A 45 0.52 12.76 -6.28
N LEU A 46 0.26 13.94 -5.71
CA LEU A 46 -0.30 14.04 -4.36
C LEU A 46 -1.74 14.57 -4.43
N GLU A 47 -2.57 14.05 -3.56
CA GLU A 47 -3.93 14.50 -3.32
C GLU A 47 -4.08 14.89 -1.85
N ASN A 48 -5.21 15.47 -1.50
CA ASN A 48 -5.56 15.79 -0.11
C ASN A 48 -4.51 16.66 0.59
N LEU A 49 -4.02 17.67 -0.12
CA LEU A 49 -3.07 18.63 0.46
C LEU A 49 -3.81 19.60 1.36
N GLU A 50 -3.57 19.51 2.66
CA GLU A 50 -4.25 20.33 3.64
C GLU A 50 -3.80 21.77 3.64
N GLY A 51 -4.76 22.69 3.70
CA GLY A 51 -4.49 24.11 3.99
C GLY A 51 -3.92 24.95 2.86
N GLN A 52 -3.81 24.42 1.65
CA GLN A 52 -3.15 25.14 0.55
C GLN A 52 -4.05 25.47 -0.64
N GLY A 53 -5.32 25.05 -0.58
CA GLY A 53 -6.24 25.29 -1.69
C GLY A 53 -5.89 24.51 -2.96
N ILE A 54 -4.97 23.58 -2.88
CA ILE A 54 -4.52 22.76 -4.00
C ILE A 54 -5.24 21.41 -3.92
N LEU A 55 -5.93 21.02 -4.98
CA LEU A 55 -6.62 19.74 -5.03
C LEU A 55 -5.67 18.58 -5.29
N ARG A 56 -4.77 18.75 -6.24
CA ARG A 56 -3.75 17.77 -6.62
C ARG A 56 -2.52 18.51 -7.11
N ILE A 57 -1.37 17.88 -6.92
CA ILE A 57 -0.11 18.42 -7.44
C ILE A 57 0.71 17.29 -8.03
N ILE A 58 1.36 17.59 -9.15
CA ILE A 58 2.35 16.67 -9.74
C ILE A 58 3.71 17.29 -9.47
N ILE A 59 4.58 16.51 -8.81
CA ILE A 59 5.94 16.93 -8.51
C ILE A 59 6.89 16.12 -9.37
N ASN A 60 7.72 16.82 -10.15
CA ASN A 60 8.71 16.16 -10.98
C ASN A 60 9.76 15.49 -10.10
N GLY A 61 10.08 14.23 -10.39
CA GLY A 61 11.03 13.44 -9.61
C GLY A 61 12.41 14.06 -9.49
N THR A 62 12.81 14.85 -10.48
CA THR A 62 14.10 15.58 -10.46
C THR A 62 14.20 16.50 -9.24
N PHE A 63 13.09 17.03 -8.76
CA PHE A 63 13.06 17.98 -7.64
C PHE A 63 12.70 17.33 -6.32
N VAL A 64 12.49 16.02 -6.29
CA VAL A 64 12.18 15.29 -5.06
C VAL A 64 13.48 14.97 -4.32
N LYS A 65 13.59 15.47 -3.11
CA LYS A 65 14.74 15.25 -2.25
C LYS A 65 14.52 14.07 -1.31
N GLU A 66 13.37 14.06 -0.65
CA GLU A 66 12.99 12.98 0.25
C GLU A 66 11.49 12.72 0.18
N ILE A 67 11.12 11.46 0.36
CA ILE A 67 9.72 11.04 0.50
C ILE A 67 9.60 10.37 1.86
N LYS A 68 8.81 10.97 2.75
CA LYS A 68 8.64 10.44 4.12
C LYS A 68 7.26 9.86 4.28
N LEU A 69 7.18 8.62 4.74
CA LEU A 69 5.91 7.96 5.03
C LEU A 69 5.44 8.40 6.42
N LEU A 70 4.24 8.96 6.50
CA LEU A 70 3.68 9.49 7.74
C LEU A 70 2.64 8.58 8.38
N GLU A 71 2.24 7.52 7.69
CA GLU A 71 1.31 6.54 8.20
C GLU A 71 1.98 5.17 8.31
N LYS A 72 1.50 4.37 9.26
CA LYS A 72 1.96 3.00 9.39
C LYS A 72 1.60 2.21 8.14
N PRO A 73 2.56 1.51 7.50
CA PRO A 73 2.26 0.69 6.35
C PRO A 73 1.36 -0.48 6.76
N PHE A 74 0.52 -0.95 5.83
CA PHE A 74 -0.37 -2.06 6.11
C PHE A 74 0.41 -3.35 6.37
N ASP A 75 0.05 -4.07 7.43
CA ASP A 75 0.69 -5.32 7.81
C ASP A 75 0.08 -6.50 7.06
N LEU A 76 0.47 -6.65 5.81
CA LEU A 76 -0.03 -7.70 4.94
C LEU A 76 0.33 -9.10 5.47
N LYS A 77 1.54 -9.24 5.98
CA LYS A 77 2.01 -10.50 6.55
C LYS A 77 1.20 -10.91 7.77
N GLY A 78 0.88 -9.95 8.64
CA GLY A 78 0.04 -10.22 9.81
C GLY A 78 -1.34 -10.71 9.44
N LEU A 79 -1.94 -10.12 8.40
CA LEU A 79 -3.23 -10.58 7.89
C LEU A 79 -3.11 -11.98 7.29
N ALA A 80 -2.06 -12.22 6.51
CA ALA A 80 -1.82 -13.55 5.92
C ALA A 80 -1.67 -14.62 7.00
N ASP A 81 -0.97 -14.31 8.10
CA ASP A 81 -0.81 -15.24 9.22
C ASP A 81 -2.16 -15.58 9.85
N ARG A 82 -3.03 -14.59 10.00
CA ARG A 82 -4.39 -14.82 10.50
C ARG A 82 -5.20 -15.71 9.60
N LEU A 83 -5.14 -15.45 8.29
CA LEU A 83 -5.84 -16.25 7.30
C LEU A 83 -5.30 -17.69 7.27
N SER A 84 -4.00 -17.87 7.45
CA SER A 84 -3.38 -19.18 7.46
C SER A 84 -3.86 -20.06 8.60
N ARG A 85 -4.30 -19.48 9.70
CA ARG A 85 -4.85 -20.24 10.83
C ARG A 85 -6.18 -20.89 10.48
N VAL A 86 -6.94 -20.25 9.60
CA VAL A 86 -8.27 -20.73 9.18
C VAL A 86 -8.18 -21.56 7.90
N PHE A 87 -7.24 -21.20 7.02
CA PHE A 87 -7.04 -21.86 5.73
C PHE A 87 -5.61 -22.40 5.61
N PRO A 88 -5.22 -23.41 6.42
CA PRO A 88 -3.84 -23.91 6.44
C PRO A 88 -3.37 -24.40 5.06
N GLY A 89 -2.20 -23.91 4.64
CA GLY A 89 -1.61 -24.33 3.36
C GLY A 89 -2.25 -23.71 2.13
N LEU A 90 -3.29 -22.87 2.31
CA LEU A 90 -4.06 -22.30 1.21
C LEU A 90 -3.85 -20.78 1.03
N VAL A 91 -2.96 -20.19 1.81
CA VAL A 91 -2.71 -18.75 1.80
C VAL A 91 -1.34 -18.46 1.21
N LYS A 92 -1.30 -17.59 0.20
CA LYS A 92 -0.06 -17.17 -0.45
C LYS A 92 0.01 -15.65 -0.48
N ILE A 93 1.20 -15.10 -0.25
CA ILE A 93 1.42 -13.66 -0.36
C ILE A 93 2.04 -13.36 -1.72
N ARG A 94 1.47 -12.38 -2.42
CA ARG A 94 2.00 -11.85 -3.67
C ARG A 94 2.55 -10.46 -3.40
N ASP A 95 3.84 -10.37 -3.09
CA ASP A 95 4.49 -9.09 -2.78
C ASP A 95 4.52 -8.13 -3.96
N ASP A 96 4.57 -8.66 -5.18
CA ASP A 96 4.60 -7.87 -6.42
C ASP A 96 3.34 -7.04 -6.63
N VAL A 97 2.21 -7.48 -6.09
CA VAL A 97 0.93 -6.76 -6.22
C VAL A 97 0.32 -6.40 -4.87
N HIS A 98 1.06 -6.58 -3.78
CA HIS A 98 0.60 -6.32 -2.41
C HIS A 98 -0.74 -6.97 -2.10
N ALA A 99 -0.82 -8.27 -2.37
CA ALA A 99 -2.05 -9.02 -2.20
C ALA A 99 -1.81 -10.37 -1.53
N ILE A 100 -2.87 -10.90 -0.95
CA ILE A 100 -2.91 -12.25 -0.42
C ILE A 100 -3.89 -13.04 -1.28
N ILE A 101 -3.49 -14.24 -1.67
CA ILE A 101 -4.34 -15.14 -2.44
C ILE A 101 -4.71 -16.31 -1.55
N VAL A 102 -6.03 -16.51 -1.34
CA VAL A 102 -6.56 -17.60 -0.53
C VAL A 102 -7.26 -18.60 -1.44
N MET A 103 -6.90 -19.87 -1.31
CA MET A 103 -7.48 -20.98 -2.10
C MET A 103 -7.37 -20.77 -3.61
N ASP A 104 -6.33 -20.06 -4.06
CA ASP A 104 -6.10 -19.71 -5.47
C ASP A 104 -7.25 -18.94 -6.15
N LYS A 105 -8.21 -18.44 -5.39
CA LYS A 105 -9.42 -17.79 -5.91
C LYS A 105 -9.72 -16.44 -5.32
N ILE A 106 -9.38 -16.23 -4.05
CA ILE A 106 -9.78 -15.03 -3.31
C ILE A 106 -8.59 -14.11 -3.20
N LYS A 107 -8.72 -12.90 -3.71
CA LYS A 107 -7.67 -11.89 -3.63
C LYS A 107 -8.03 -10.87 -2.57
N VAL A 108 -7.15 -10.70 -1.61
CA VAL A 108 -7.32 -9.77 -0.48
C VAL A 108 -6.17 -8.77 -0.48
N THR A 109 -6.50 -7.50 -0.34
CA THR A 109 -5.51 -6.42 -0.22
C THR A 109 -5.82 -5.61 1.04
N GLU A 110 -5.07 -4.54 1.26
CA GLU A 110 -5.37 -3.63 2.38
C GLU A 110 -6.76 -2.99 2.24
N HIS A 111 -7.33 -3.00 1.05
CA HIS A 111 -8.65 -2.43 0.78
C HIS A 111 -9.79 -3.44 0.91
N GLY A 112 -9.46 -4.67 1.23
CA GLY A 112 -10.44 -5.74 1.40
C GLY A 112 -10.37 -6.79 0.31
N ILE A 113 -11.47 -7.49 0.10
CA ILE A 113 -11.54 -8.53 -0.93
C ILE A 113 -11.77 -7.88 -2.29
N GLU A 114 -10.84 -8.10 -3.21
CA GLU A 114 -10.95 -7.57 -4.58
C GLU A 114 -11.49 -8.60 -5.56
N GLU A 115 -11.28 -9.87 -5.31
CA GLU A 115 -11.75 -10.97 -6.15
C GLU A 115 -12.19 -12.13 -5.27
N GLY A 116 -13.27 -12.81 -5.69
CA GLY A 116 -13.77 -13.99 -5.00
C GLY A 116 -15.16 -13.79 -4.40
N SER A 117 -15.89 -14.89 -4.29
CA SER A 117 -17.25 -14.89 -3.73
C SER A 117 -17.53 -16.24 -3.06
N GLY A 118 -18.67 -16.32 -2.37
CA GLY A 118 -19.11 -17.54 -1.70
C GLY A 118 -18.76 -17.56 -0.21
N LEU A 119 -18.98 -18.70 0.43
CA LEU A 119 -18.80 -18.86 1.87
C LEU A 119 -17.36 -18.64 2.32
N ALA A 120 -16.39 -19.12 1.55
CA ALA A 120 -14.99 -18.91 1.88
C ALA A 120 -14.61 -17.43 1.83
N ALA A 121 -15.09 -16.69 0.81
CA ALA A 121 -14.86 -15.27 0.70
C ALA A 121 -15.50 -14.51 1.86
N ASP A 122 -16.70 -14.90 2.29
CA ASP A 122 -17.38 -14.31 3.44
C ASP A 122 -16.55 -14.50 4.72
N ARG A 123 -15.96 -15.67 4.87
CA ARG A 123 -15.09 -15.98 6.02
C ARG A 123 -13.83 -15.12 5.99
N VAL A 124 -13.21 -14.98 4.81
CA VAL A 124 -12.04 -14.12 4.61
C VAL A 124 -12.38 -12.68 4.95
N LYS A 125 -13.55 -12.20 4.51
CA LYS A 125 -14.01 -10.85 4.80
C LYS A 125 -14.15 -10.61 6.31
N SER A 126 -14.70 -11.56 7.04
CA SER A 126 -14.84 -11.45 8.50
C SER A 126 -13.48 -11.35 9.18
N ILE A 127 -12.52 -12.15 8.74
CA ILE A 127 -11.15 -12.13 9.29
C ILE A 127 -10.48 -10.79 8.97
N TYR A 128 -10.65 -10.29 7.74
CA TYR A 128 -10.12 -9.01 7.32
C TYR A 128 -10.67 -7.87 8.19
N GLU A 129 -11.97 -7.83 8.39
CA GLU A 129 -12.60 -6.77 9.18
C GLU A 129 -12.15 -6.79 10.63
N GLU A 130 -12.01 -7.98 11.21
CA GLU A 130 -11.49 -8.14 12.56
C GLU A 130 -10.05 -7.69 12.67
N PHE A 131 -9.21 -8.05 11.70
CA PHE A 131 -7.82 -7.62 11.64
C PHE A 131 -7.72 -6.10 11.53
N MET A 132 -8.55 -5.48 10.69
CA MET A 132 -8.53 -4.03 10.50
C MET A 132 -8.92 -3.27 11.76
N ARG A 133 -9.85 -3.80 12.55
CA ARG A 133 -10.20 -3.18 13.83
C ARG A 133 -9.01 -3.14 14.78
N GLU A 134 -8.22 -4.19 14.80
CA GLU A 134 -7.02 -4.26 15.63
C GLU A 134 -5.87 -3.42 15.07
N PHE A 135 -5.70 -3.45 13.75
CA PHE A 135 -4.63 -2.72 13.07
C PHE A 135 -4.74 -1.20 13.25
N LYS A 136 -5.96 -0.68 13.23
CA LYS A 136 -6.21 0.77 13.35
C LYS A 136 -6.11 1.31 14.77
N LYS A 137 -5.93 0.45 15.74
CA LYS A 137 -5.77 0.88 17.15
C LYS A 137 -4.30 1.36 17.44
#